data_c7372d4eefe2e52cf94190b9d599d460
#
_entry.id   c7372d4eefe2e52cf94190b9d599d460
#
_cell.length_a   1.000
_cell.length_b   1.000
_cell.length_c   1.000
_cell.angle_alpha   90.00
_cell.angle_beta   90.00
_cell.angle_gamma   90.00
#
_symmetry.space_group_name_H-M   'P 1'
#
loop_
_entity.id
_entity.type
_entity.pdbx_description
1 polymer ?
#
loop_
_entity_poly.entity_id
_entity_poly.type
_entity_poly.pdbx_seq_one_letter_code
_entity_poly.pdbx_strand_id
1 'polypeptide(L)'
;PLLHGPYGEDGTVQGLLELAGLADVGAGVAASAVGMDKVLARALFAASGLPQTQYSVIMRSDWRRAQVSVVERLEGEHDYPLFVKPANLGSSVGISKVHDRQGLQAGLELASQYDTKLIVERSVENARELECAVLGNEYPKASGVGEIIPGAEFYDYTTKYIDDRSELVVPAVLEKSETESIRELAIRTFKAI
;
A
#
# COMPACT_ATOMS: atom_id res chain seq x y z
N PRO A 1 8.84 -22.18 3.18
CA PRO A 1 9.21 -21.00 3.95
C PRO A 1 8.19 -19.89 3.73
N LEU A 2 7.93 -19.08 4.74
CA LEU A 2 7.22 -17.83 4.62
C LEU A 2 8.27 -16.72 4.45
N LEU A 3 8.13 -15.90 3.41
CA LEU A 3 9.05 -14.82 3.10
C LEU A 3 8.26 -13.51 3.05
N HIS A 4 8.84 -12.43 3.56
CA HIS A 4 8.26 -11.10 3.57
C HIS A 4 9.22 -10.07 2.96
N GLY A 5 8.65 -8.99 2.43
CA GLY A 5 9.39 -7.85 1.90
C GLY A 5 10.14 -8.12 0.60
N PRO A 6 11.21 -7.33 0.33
CA PRO A 6 12.00 -7.45 -0.88
C PRO A 6 12.55 -8.87 -1.08
N TYR A 7 12.57 -9.31 -2.33
CA TYR A 7 12.91 -10.67 -2.79
C TYR A 7 11.89 -11.76 -2.40
N GLY A 8 11.08 -11.58 -1.34
CA GLY A 8 10.09 -12.54 -0.87
C GLY A 8 8.70 -12.34 -1.47
N GLU A 9 8.31 -11.08 -1.71
CA GLU A 9 6.95 -10.72 -2.14
C GLU A 9 6.91 -9.93 -3.46
N ASP A 10 8.06 -9.68 -4.10
CA ASP A 10 8.20 -8.82 -5.29
C ASP A 10 8.32 -9.57 -6.61
N GLY A 11 8.07 -10.87 -6.63
CA GLY A 11 8.19 -11.72 -7.81
C GLY A 11 9.57 -12.38 -7.99
N THR A 12 10.59 -11.96 -7.22
CA THR A 12 11.96 -12.47 -7.38
C THR A 12 12.07 -13.94 -7.02
N VAL A 13 11.63 -14.33 -5.81
CA VAL A 13 11.64 -15.73 -5.39
C VAL A 13 10.64 -16.56 -6.16
N GLN A 14 9.49 -16.01 -6.53
CA GLN A 14 8.49 -16.68 -7.38
C GLN A 14 9.10 -17.06 -8.73
N GLY A 15 9.84 -16.13 -9.37
CA GLY A 15 10.55 -16.42 -10.61
C GLY A 15 11.62 -17.49 -10.48
N LEU A 16 12.35 -17.52 -9.36
CA LEU A 16 13.31 -18.59 -9.06
C LEU A 16 12.64 -19.95 -8.93
N LEU A 17 11.49 -20.01 -8.23
CA LEU A 17 10.73 -21.26 -8.05
C LEU A 17 10.16 -21.77 -9.37
N GLU A 18 9.64 -20.87 -10.23
CA GLU A 18 9.19 -21.23 -11.58
C GLU A 18 10.33 -21.79 -12.44
N LEU A 19 11.49 -21.14 -12.46
CA LEU A 19 12.67 -21.62 -13.19
C LEU A 19 13.14 -22.99 -12.69
N ALA A 20 13.01 -23.25 -11.40
CA ALA A 20 13.38 -24.51 -10.77
C ALA A 20 12.32 -25.61 -10.92
N GLY A 21 11.13 -25.30 -11.46
CA GLY A 21 10.00 -26.22 -11.57
C GLY A 21 9.43 -26.64 -10.20
N LEU A 22 9.52 -25.77 -9.20
CA LEU A 22 9.03 -26.01 -7.83
C LEU A 22 7.66 -25.35 -7.64
N ALA A 23 6.73 -26.12 -7.09
CA ALA A 23 5.42 -25.59 -6.73
C ALA A 23 5.51 -24.66 -5.52
N ASP A 24 4.81 -23.52 -5.59
CA ASP A 24 4.66 -22.56 -4.52
C ASP A 24 3.17 -22.21 -4.29
N VAL A 25 2.91 -21.52 -3.18
CA VAL A 25 1.59 -21.02 -2.82
C VAL A 25 1.67 -19.51 -2.69
N GLY A 26 0.83 -18.80 -3.44
CA GLY A 26 0.77 -17.34 -3.43
C GLY A 26 0.49 -16.77 -4.80
N ALA A 27 0.75 -15.48 -4.94
CA ALA A 27 0.65 -14.78 -6.21
C ALA A 27 1.84 -15.17 -7.12
N GLY A 28 1.60 -15.28 -8.42
CA GLY A 28 2.66 -15.53 -9.41
C GLY A 28 3.60 -14.33 -9.57
N VAL A 29 4.62 -14.49 -10.42
CA VAL A 29 5.68 -13.48 -10.63
C VAL A 29 5.12 -12.09 -10.94
N ALA A 30 4.22 -12.00 -11.93
CA ALA A 30 3.68 -10.72 -12.38
C ALA A 30 2.84 -10.05 -11.30
N ALA A 31 1.93 -10.79 -10.67
CA ALA A 31 1.06 -10.26 -9.63
C ALA A 31 1.86 -9.82 -8.39
N SER A 32 2.88 -10.58 -7.99
CA SER A 32 3.78 -10.21 -6.90
C SER A 32 4.54 -8.91 -7.20
N ALA A 33 5.12 -8.78 -8.40
CA ALA A 33 5.86 -7.59 -8.80
C ALA A 33 4.95 -6.35 -8.87
N VAL A 34 3.76 -6.48 -9.43
CA VAL A 34 2.79 -5.40 -9.50
C VAL A 34 2.25 -5.05 -8.11
N GLY A 35 1.92 -6.03 -7.29
CA GLY A 35 1.39 -5.82 -5.94
C GLY A 35 2.37 -5.12 -5.01
N MET A 36 3.67 -5.35 -5.20
CA MET A 36 4.71 -4.67 -4.43
C MET A 36 4.87 -3.19 -4.84
N ASP A 37 4.72 -2.87 -6.13
CA ASP A 37 4.84 -1.51 -6.65
C ASP A 37 3.50 -0.76 -6.57
N LYS A 38 3.36 0.13 -5.58
CA LYS A 38 2.13 0.91 -5.34
C LYS A 38 1.66 1.71 -6.56
N VAL A 39 2.58 2.16 -7.41
CA VAL A 39 2.22 2.95 -8.61
C VAL A 39 1.63 2.03 -9.68
N LEU A 40 2.24 0.87 -9.92
CA LEU A 40 1.73 -0.11 -10.87
C LEU A 40 0.40 -0.71 -10.42
N ALA A 41 0.30 -1.11 -9.14
CA ALA A 41 -0.95 -1.61 -8.56
C ALA A 41 -2.09 -0.58 -8.73
N ARG A 42 -1.84 0.69 -8.39
CA ARG A 42 -2.84 1.76 -8.54
C ARG A 42 -3.24 2.01 -9.99
N ALA A 43 -2.31 1.89 -10.94
CA ALA A 43 -2.65 2.01 -12.37
C ALA A 43 -3.61 0.91 -12.81
N LEU A 44 -3.39 -0.35 -12.38
CA LEU A 44 -4.30 -1.46 -12.68
C LEU A 44 -5.64 -1.33 -11.96
N PHE A 45 -5.63 -0.87 -10.71
CA PHE A 45 -6.88 -0.60 -9.96
C PHE A 45 -7.72 0.48 -10.63
N ALA A 46 -7.09 1.57 -11.11
CA ALA A 46 -7.78 2.61 -11.86
C ALA A 46 -8.38 2.07 -13.17
N ALA A 47 -7.61 1.27 -13.93
CA ALA A 47 -8.08 0.63 -15.15
C ALA A 47 -9.25 -0.34 -14.90
N SER A 48 -9.32 -0.93 -13.70
CA SER A 48 -10.40 -1.82 -13.25
C SER A 48 -11.57 -1.08 -12.59
N GLY A 49 -11.55 0.26 -12.56
CA GLY A 49 -12.61 1.09 -11.95
C GLY A 49 -12.71 0.91 -10.43
N LEU A 50 -11.62 0.58 -9.75
CA LEU A 50 -11.55 0.50 -8.29
C LEU A 50 -11.37 1.90 -7.70
N PRO A 51 -12.08 2.24 -6.61
CA PRO A 51 -11.92 3.53 -5.95
C PRO A 51 -10.56 3.66 -5.31
N GLN A 52 -9.97 4.86 -5.39
CA GLN A 52 -8.65 5.15 -4.83
C GLN A 52 -8.60 6.58 -4.30
N THR A 53 -7.71 6.83 -3.36
CA THR A 53 -7.32 8.19 -2.97
C THR A 53 -6.56 8.88 -4.09
N GLN A 54 -6.67 10.20 -4.18
CA GLN A 54 -5.86 11.00 -5.09
C GLN A 54 -4.37 10.87 -4.73
N TYR A 55 -3.50 10.74 -5.73
CA TYR A 55 -2.07 10.59 -5.54
C TYR A 55 -1.25 11.18 -6.67
N SER A 56 0.01 11.50 -6.38
CA SER A 56 1.01 11.93 -7.35
C SER A 56 2.26 11.08 -7.25
N VAL A 57 2.89 10.84 -8.39
CA VAL A 57 4.15 10.09 -8.49
C VAL A 57 5.32 11.06 -8.66
N ILE A 58 6.38 10.83 -7.90
CA ILE A 58 7.60 11.63 -7.91
C ILE A 58 8.79 10.70 -8.18
N MET A 59 9.58 11.03 -9.17
CA MET A 59 10.87 10.36 -9.34
C MET A 59 11.92 10.98 -8.40
N ARG A 60 12.73 10.15 -7.78
CA ARG A 60 13.85 10.61 -6.94
C ARG A 60 14.78 11.58 -7.68
N SER A 61 14.98 11.38 -8.98
CA SER A 61 15.75 12.28 -9.83
C SER A 61 15.16 13.70 -9.88
N ASP A 62 13.83 13.80 -9.96
CA ASP A 62 13.14 15.10 -10.01
C ASP A 62 13.17 15.78 -8.64
N TRP A 63 12.95 15.01 -7.57
CA TRP A 63 13.12 15.49 -6.21
C TRP A 63 14.51 16.09 -5.97
N ARG A 64 15.57 15.36 -6.33
CA ARG A 64 16.95 15.83 -6.16
C ARG A 64 17.30 17.05 -7.02
N ARG A 65 16.70 17.19 -8.19
CA ARG A 65 16.97 18.27 -9.13
C ARG A 65 16.22 19.56 -8.80
N ALA A 66 14.99 19.47 -8.32
CA ALA A 66 14.07 20.62 -8.25
C ALA A 66 13.10 20.54 -7.05
N GLN A 67 13.64 20.41 -5.83
CA GLN A 67 12.87 20.23 -4.59
C GLN A 67 11.75 21.26 -4.43
N VAL A 68 12.06 22.55 -4.63
CA VAL A 68 11.08 23.64 -4.47
C VAL A 68 9.90 23.45 -5.43
N SER A 69 10.16 23.25 -6.70
CA SER A 69 9.11 23.07 -7.71
C SER A 69 8.29 21.80 -7.51
N VAL A 70 8.92 20.71 -7.00
CA VAL A 70 8.20 19.48 -6.65
C VAL A 70 7.21 19.74 -5.52
N VAL A 71 7.65 20.43 -4.46
CA VAL A 71 6.80 20.76 -3.30
C VAL A 71 5.65 21.69 -3.73
N GLU A 72 5.94 22.77 -4.48
CA GLU A 72 4.92 23.70 -4.97
C GLU A 72 3.86 23.01 -5.84
N ARG A 73 4.29 22.10 -6.71
CA ARG A 73 3.37 21.28 -7.52
C ARG A 73 2.48 20.41 -6.64
N LEU A 74 3.06 19.68 -5.67
CA LEU A 74 2.31 18.80 -4.79
C LEU A 74 1.29 19.57 -3.92
N GLU A 75 1.65 20.73 -3.40
CA GLU A 75 0.74 21.60 -2.66
C GLU A 75 -0.36 22.23 -3.54
N GLY A 76 -0.11 22.35 -4.85
CA GLY A 76 -1.14 22.75 -5.82
C GLY A 76 -2.09 21.62 -6.21
N GLU A 77 -1.67 20.36 -6.07
CA GLU A 77 -2.45 19.16 -6.42
C GLU A 77 -3.21 18.58 -5.22
N HIS A 78 -2.71 18.76 -3.99
CA HIS A 78 -3.21 18.08 -2.79
C HIS A 78 -3.27 18.99 -1.57
N ASP A 79 -4.30 18.79 -0.75
CA ASP A 79 -4.42 19.38 0.60
C ASP A 79 -3.80 18.45 1.65
N TYR A 80 -3.21 19.03 2.69
CA TYR A 80 -2.73 18.27 3.87
C TYR A 80 -3.90 17.74 4.72
N PRO A 81 -3.71 16.62 5.46
CA PRO A 81 -2.50 15.83 5.59
C PRO A 81 -2.27 14.89 4.41
N LEU A 82 -0.98 14.58 4.14
CA LEU A 82 -0.55 13.71 3.06
C LEU A 82 0.25 12.52 3.61
N PHE A 83 0.23 11.41 2.87
CA PHE A 83 1.18 10.33 3.05
C PHE A 83 2.25 10.37 1.96
N VAL A 84 3.51 10.29 2.37
CA VAL A 84 4.67 10.13 1.48
C VAL A 84 5.22 8.73 1.66
N LYS A 85 5.41 7.99 0.56
CA LYS A 85 5.78 6.56 0.61
C LYS A 85 6.77 6.23 -0.52
N PRO A 86 7.73 5.31 -0.31
CA PRO A 86 8.40 4.64 -1.42
C PRO A 86 7.38 3.79 -2.20
N ALA A 87 7.53 3.68 -3.52
CA ALA A 87 6.62 2.89 -4.35
C ALA A 87 6.72 1.40 -4.04
N ASN A 88 7.94 0.88 -3.93
CA ASN A 88 8.21 -0.50 -3.53
C ASN A 88 8.60 -0.54 -2.05
N LEU A 89 8.11 -1.38 -1.30
CA LEU A 89 8.34 -1.76 0.10
C LEU A 89 7.00 -1.95 0.83
N GLY A 90 7.02 -2.88 1.77
CA GLY A 90 5.93 -3.15 2.70
C GLY A 90 6.19 -2.60 4.11
N SER A 91 5.41 -3.04 5.06
CA SER A 91 5.58 -2.84 6.50
C SER A 91 5.78 -1.39 6.94
N SER A 92 5.21 -0.44 6.20
CA SER A 92 5.29 1.01 6.46
C SER A 92 6.73 1.59 6.49
N VAL A 93 7.74 0.88 5.97
CA VAL A 93 9.13 1.37 5.91
C VAL A 93 9.21 2.56 4.96
N GLY A 94 9.79 3.67 5.44
CA GLY A 94 9.96 4.89 4.67
C GLY A 94 8.66 5.68 4.43
N ILE A 95 7.57 5.34 5.11
CA ILE A 95 6.30 6.07 5.05
C ILE A 95 6.27 7.18 6.09
N SER A 96 5.76 8.35 5.69
CA SER A 96 5.51 9.50 6.57
C SER A 96 4.12 10.06 6.35
N LYS A 97 3.38 10.35 7.42
CA LYS A 97 2.19 11.21 7.40
C LYS A 97 2.66 12.64 7.68
N VAL A 98 2.31 13.57 6.83
CA VAL A 98 2.84 14.94 6.85
C VAL A 98 1.71 15.95 6.84
N HIS A 99 1.87 17.04 7.61
CA HIS A 99 0.82 18.02 7.86
C HIS A 99 1.13 19.40 7.30
N ASP A 100 2.36 19.61 6.82
CA ASP A 100 2.85 20.88 6.31
C ASP A 100 4.00 20.70 5.31
N ARG A 101 4.45 21.82 4.74
CA ARG A 101 5.55 21.88 3.78
C ARG A 101 6.85 21.29 4.33
N GLN A 102 7.20 21.55 5.58
CA GLN A 102 8.43 21.05 6.19
C GLN A 102 8.37 19.52 6.34
N GLY A 103 7.25 19.02 6.82
CA GLY A 103 6.97 17.58 6.90
C GLY A 103 7.01 16.93 5.52
N LEU A 104 6.43 17.54 4.49
CA LEU A 104 6.44 17.03 3.11
C LEU A 104 7.87 16.92 2.58
N GLN A 105 8.72 17.93 2.78
CA GLN A 105 10.13 17.89 2.39
C GLN A 105 10.88 16.77 3.11
N ALA A 106 10.71 16.66 4.42
CA ALA A 106 11.34 15.60 5.22
C ALA A 106 10.87 14.20 4.80
N GLY A 107 9.58 14.03 4.53
CA GLY A 107 9.00 12.76 4.06
C GLY A 107 9.52 12.36 2.67
N LEU A 108 9.63 13.29 1.73
CA LEU A 108 10.21 13.05 0.40
C LEU A 108 11.69 12.67 0.50
N GLU A 109 12.45 13.34 1.35
CA GLU A 109 13.85 13.01 1.59
C GLU A 109 13.99 11.60 2.17
N LEU A 110 13.21 11.26 3.19
CA LEU A 110 13.19 9.93 3.79
C LEU A 110 12.83 8.85 2.77
N ALA A 111 11.70 8.98 2.07
CA ALA A 111 11.24 7.99 1.10
C ALA A 111 12.24 7.82 -0.06
N SER A 112 12.94 8.90 -0.46
CA SER A 112 13.95 8.88 -1.52
C SER A 112 15.20 8.06 -1.18
N GLN A 113 15.43 7.73 0.09
CA GLN A 113 16.52 6.84 0.51
C GLN A 113 16.22 5.38 0.17
N TYR A 114 14.95 5.03 0.13
CA TYR A 114 14.50 3.65 -0.04
C TYR A 114 14.15 3.28 -1.49
N ASP A 115 13.65 4.25 -2.29
CA ASP A 115 13.22 3.95 -3.66
C ASP A 115 13.57 5.08 -4.64
N THR A 116 13.62 4.74 -5.91
CA THR A 116 13.76 5.69 -7.03
C THR A 116 12.43 6.33 -7.42
N LYS A 117 11.32 5.72 -7.04
CA LYS A 117 9.95 6.13 -7.33
C LYS A 117 9.20 6.30 -6.01
N LEU A 118 8.62 7.48 -5.81
CA LEU A 118 7.88 7.87 -4.62
C LEU A 118 6.42 8.11 -4.98
N ILE A 119 5.54 7.89 -4.03
CA ILE A 119 4.12 8.22 -4.14
C ILE A 119 3.74 9.16 -3.00
N VAL A 120 3.01 10.23 -3.34
CA VAL A 120 2.39 11.16 -2.38
C VAL A 120 0.89 11.05 -2.56
N GLU A 121 0.17 10.79 -1.48
CA GLU A 121 -1.27 10.57 -1.54
C GLU A 121 -2.00 11.33 -0.44
N ARG A 122 -3.25 11.71 -0.71
CA ARG A 122 -4.12 12.33 0.28
C ARG A 122 -4.42 11.36 1.40
N SER A 123 -4.30 11.81 2.64
CA SER A 123 -4.78 11.06 3.81
C SER A 123 -6.31 11.04 3.86
N VAL A 124 -6.89 9.90 4.21
CA VAL A 124 -8.31 9.80 4.53
C VAL A 124 -8.49 10.10 6.02
N GLU A 125 -9.23 11.15 6.33
CA GLU A 125 -9.50 11.52 7.71
C GLU A 125 -10.50 10.55 8.36
N ASN A 126 -10.28 10.23 9.63
CA ASN A 126 -11.13 9.31 10.39
C ASN A 126 -11.36 7.96 9.70
N ALA A 127 -10.37 7.49 8.93
CA ALA A 127 -10.45 6.20 8.25
C ALA A 127 -10.49 5.05 9.26
N ARG A 128 -11.32 4.05 8.95
CA ARG A 128 -11.24 2.73 9.58
C ARG A 128 -10.31 1.86 8.75
N GLU A 129 -9.36 1.17 9.38
CA GLU A 129 -8.46 0.25 8.68
C GLU A 129 -9.09 -1.14 8.63
N LEU A 130 -9.69 -1.47 7.50
CA LEU A 130 -10.41 -2.72 7.28
C LEU A 130 -9.61 -3.65 6.37
N GLU A 131 -9.51 -4.91 6.75
CA GLU A 131 -8.79 -5.94 6.01
C GLU A 131 -9.70 -7.08 5.59
N CYS A 132 -9.50 -7.56 4.37
CA CYS A 132 -10.21 -8.70 3.83
C CYS A 132 -9.25 -9.54 2.97
N ALA A 133 -9.02 -10.77 3.39
CA ALA A 133 -8.19 -11.70 2.63
C ALA A 133 -8.98 -12.33 1.47
N VAL A 134 -8.25 -12.65 0.40
CA VAL A 134 -8.81 -13.37 -0.75
C VAL A 134 -7.99 -14.62 -1.02
N LEU A 135 -8.68 -15.74 -1.24
CA LEU A 135 -8.05 -17.02 -1.55
C LEU A 135 -8.72 -17.66 -2.77
N GLY A 136 -7.92 -18.20 -3.66
CA GLY A 136 -8.35 -18.93 -4.85
C GLY A 136 -7.60 -18.49 -6.09
N ASN A 137 -8.02 -18.99 -7.24
CA ASN A 137 -7.49 -18.66 -8.55
C ASN A 137 -8.63 -18.11 -9.42
N GLU A 138 -9.25 -18.95 -10.27
CA GLU A 138 -10.34 -18.55 -11.17
C GLU A 138 -11.62 -18.14 -10.42
N TYR A 139 -11.87 -18.76 -9.26
CA TYR A 139 -13.05 -18.54 -8.43
C TYR A 139 -12.65 -18.09 -7.01
N PRO A 140 -12.07 -16.88 -6.87
CA PRO A 140 -11.58 -16.42 -5.58
C PRO A 140 -12.71 -16.19 -4.59
N LYS A 141 -12.41 -16.44 -3.31
CA LYS A 141 -13.32 -16.25 -2.19
C LYS A 141 -12.73 -15.24 -1.21
N ALA A 142 -13.52 -14.26 -0.82
CA ALA A 142 -13.16 -13.32 0.21
C ALA A 142 -13.48 -13.88 1.60
N SER A 143 -12.63 -13.59 2.57
CA SER A 143 -12.82 -13.88 3.99
C SER A 143 -13.94 -13.03 4.62
N GLY A 144 -14.14 -13.14 5.93
CA GLY A 144 -14.73 -12.08 6.73
C GLY A 144 -13.86 -10.83 6.72
N VAL A 145 -14.41 -9.71 7.19
CA VAL A 145 -13.68 -8.45 7.33
C VAL A 145 -13.15 -8.33 8.74
N GLY A 146 -11.86 -8.01 8.87
CA GLY A 146 -11.22 -7.60 10.13
C GLY A 146 -11.02 -6.08 10.15
N GLU A 147 -10.86 -5.52 11.34
CA GLU A 147 -10.53 -4.13 11.58
C GLU A 147 -9.27 -4.03 12.42
N ILE A 148 -8.34 -3.16 12.03
CA ILE A 148 -7.19 -2.77 12.82
C ILE A 148 -7.48 -1.38 13.39
N ILE A 149 -7.49 -1.28 14.71
CA ILE A 149 -7.60 0.00 15.41
C ILE A 149 -6.17 0.39 15.83
N PRO A 150 -5.52 1.33 15.15
CA PRO A 150 -4.14 1.67 15.45
C PRO A 150 -4.04 2.40 16.79
N GLY A 151 -3.04 2.07 17.58
CA GLY A 151 -2.74 2.74 18.84
C GLY A 151 -2.05 4.11 18.71
N ALA A 152 -1.81 4.57 17.46
CA ALA A 152 -1.16 5.83 17.11
C ALA A 152 -1.88 6.49 15.93
N GLU A 153 -1.40 7.67 15.50
CA GLU A 153 -2.02 8.44 14.40
C GLU A 153 -2.10 7.66 13.06
N PHE A 154 -1.18 6.73 12.82
CA PHE A 154 -1.28 5.74 11.75
C PHE A 154 -0.53 4.45 12.12
N TYR A 155 -0.85 3.37 11.41
CA TYR A 155 -0.30 2.04 11.64
C TYR A 155 1.08 1.90 11.00
N ASP A 156 2.12 2.48 11.65
CA ASP A 156 3.51 2.47 11.20
C ASP A 156 4.24 1.16 11.56
N TYR A 157 5.54 1.09 11.22
CA TYR A 157 6.37 -0.07 11.52
C TYR A 157 6.46 -0.36 13.02
N THR A 158 6.58 0.68 13.85
CA THR A 158 6.65 0.56 15.30
C THR A 158 5.35 0.01 15.88
N THR A 159 4.22 0.54 15.41
CA THR A 159 2.88 0.11 15.82
C THR A 159 2.56 -1.31 15.34
N LYS A 160 3.15 -1.74 14.20
CA LYS A 160 2.94 -3.09 13.64
C LYS A 160 3.70 -4.19 14.39
N TYR A 161 4.92 -3.90 14.83
CA TYR A 161 5.86 -4.95 15.25
C TYR A 161 6.46 -4.76 16.65
N ILE A 162 6.34 -3.56 17.23
CA ILE A 162 7.01 -3.22 18.50
C ILE A 162 6.01 -2.82 19.58
N ASP A 163 4.88 -2.21 19.18
CA ASP A 163 3.91 -1.62 20.10
C ASP A 163 2.60 -2.42 20.08
N ASP A 164 2.29 -3.10 21.19
CA ASP A 164 1.07 -3.94 21.36
C ASP A 164 -0.23 -3.11 21.56
N ARG A 165 -0.21 -1.79 21.30
CA ARG A 165 -1.37 -0.93 21.49
C ARG A 165 -2.41 -0.99 20.37
N SER A 166 -2.14 -1.71 19.27
CA SER A 166 -3.14 -1.91 18.22
C SER A 166 -4.13 -3.00 18.60
N GLU A 167 -5.40 -2.72 18.43
CA GLU A 167 -6.48 -3.70 18.65
C GLU A 167 -6.90 -4.33 17.33
N LEU A 168 -7.03 -5.66 17.32
CA LEU A 168 -7.54 -6.42 16.19
C LEU A 168 -8.96 -6.89 16.48
N VAL A 169 -9.91 -6.42 15.70
CA VAL A 169 -11.33 -6.79 15.83
C VAL A 169 -11.74 -7.70 14.68
N VAL A 170 -11.95 -8.98 14.98
CA VAL A 170 -12.36 -9.98 13.97
C VAL A 170 -13.54 -10.78 14.50
N PRO A 171 -14.69 -10.73 13.83
CA PRO A 171 -15.03 -9.89 12.68
C PRO A 171 -15.16 -8.40 13.05
N ALA A 172 -14.90 -7.51 12.07
CA ALA A 172 -15.16 -6.08 12.22
C ALA A 172 -16.66 -5.82 12.45
N VAL A 173 -16.96 -4.81 13.28
CA VAL A 173 -18.34 -4.37 13.51
C VAL A 173 -18.78 -3.48 12.35
N LEU A 174 -19.52 -4.06 11.42
CA LEU A 174 -19.97 -3.44 10.16
C LEU A 174 -21.42 -3.80 9.88
N GLU A 175 -22.12 -2.95 9.16
CA GLU A 175 -23.39 -3.29 8.56
C GLU A 175 -23.20 -4.38 7.47
N LYS A 176 -24.24 -5.18 7.26
CA LYS A 176 -24.17 -6.28 6.27
C LYS A 176 -23.82 -5.77 4.86
N SER A 177 -24.38 -4.65 4.46
CA SER A 177 -24.11 -4.02 3.16
C SER A 177 -22.66 -3.55 3.01
N GLU A 178 -22.06 -3.01 4.07
CA GLU A 178 -20.66 -2.61 4.10
C GLU A 178 -19.74 -3.83 3.97
N THR A 179 -20.02 -4.88 4.75
CA THR A 179 -19.27 -6.15 4.68
C THR A 179 -19.31 -6.74 3.27
N GLU A 180 -20.48 -6.78 2.62
CA GLU A 180 -20.65 -7.29 1.27
C GLU A 180 -19.87 -6.43 0.25
N SER A 181 -19.95 -5.11 0.36
CA SER A 181 -19.22 -4.17 -0.51
C SER A 181 -17.71 -4.33 -0.40
N ILE A 182 -17.16 -4.44 0.82
CA ILE A 182 -15.73 -4.65 1.06
C ILE A 182 -15.26 -5.97 0.45
N ARG A 183 -16.01 -7.04 0.66
CA ARG A 183 -15.70 -8.36 0.09
C ARG A 183 -15.72 -8.36 -1.44
N GLU A 184 -16.68 -7.67 -2.05
CA GLU A 184 -16.73 -7.48 -3.49
C GLU A 184 -15.52 -6.71 -4.00
N LEU A 185 -15.17 -5.59 -3.35
CA LEU A 185 -13.98 -4.80 -3.68
C LEU A 185 -12.70 -5.63 -3.56
N ALA A 186 -12.56 -6.45 -2.51
CA ALA A 186 -11.42 -7.32 -2.31
C ALA A 186 -11.26 -8.34 -3.46
N ILE A 187 -12.37 -8.98 -3.89
CA ILE A 187 -12.35 -9.90 -5.05
C ILE A 187 -12.01 -9.16 -6.34
N ARG A 188 -12.56 -7.97 -6.57
CA ARG A 188 -12.23 -7.15 -7.75
C ARG A 188 -10.78 -6.72 -7.75
N THR A 189 -10.23 -6.35 -6.60
CA THR A 189 -8.82 -6.01 -6.42
C THR A 189 -7.92 -7.21 -6.74
N PHE A 190 -8.25 -8.40 -6.22
CA PHE A 190 -7.55 -9.64 -6.52
C PHE A 190 -7.53 -9.96 -8.02
N LYS A 191 -8.64 -9.72 -8.72
CA LYS A 191 -8.74 -10.00 -10.17
C LYS A 191 -8.07 -8.94 -11.05
N ALA A 192 -7.72 -7.79 -10.50
CA ALA A 192 -7.10 -6.69 -11.23
C ALA A 192 -5.56 -6.84 -11.34
N ILE A 193 -4.97 -7.70 -10.54
CA ILE A 193 -3.55 -8.02 -10.50
C ILE A 193 -3.39 -9.49 -10.90
#